data_a76a82fb7c485ca7c155b8ceb13b1b30
#
_entry.id   a76a82fb7c485ca7c155b8ceb13b1b30
#
_cell.length_a   1.000
_cell.length_b   1.000
_cell.length_c   1.000
_cell.angle_alpha   90.00
_cell.angle_beta   90.00
_cell.angle_gamma   90.00
#
_symmetry.space_group_name_H-M   'P 1'
#
loop_
_entity.id
_entity.type
_entity.pdbx_description
1 polymer ?
#
loop_
_entity_poly.entity_id
_entity_poly.type
_entity_poly.pdbx_seq_one_letter_code
_entity_poly.pdbx_strand_id
1 'polypeptide(L)'
;MKRCIMELLQLRYFLVAAQYQHMTKAAEHLQIAQPALSQAIHRLEAELGVPLFERKNRSIELNDEGKFLQKRLIPILSSLDRLPEELRKGKEAATHTVHLRLLSASALITNRIIAYRSLRPDVNFQLYQIPGQEDDFDVCVTARRADTAPKENDDATVMLEEDLYLAVPSHSPYGSRESIRLTDTKDADYICLGGSKPIRQITNSYFMEAGFTPHIIFESDTTESVRNLIAAGMGIGFWPACSWGPLTTNFGGSPGHFPVKLLPITDQKCRGQIILTRSDKGKKSPIVADFCDFLVEHNNWL
;
A
#
# COMPACT_ATOMS: atom_id res chain seq x y z
N MET A 1 30.74 -19.34 12.21
CA MET A 1 29.50 -18.98 11.45
C MET A 1 29.54 -19.72 10.12
N LYS A 2 28.66 -20.71 9.89
CA LYS A 2 28.48 -21.32 8.55
C LYS A 2 27.93 -20.19 7.64
N ARG A 3 28.64 -19.89 6.56
CA ARG A 3 28.13 -18.99 5.52
C ARG A 3 26.90 -19.65 4.93
N CYS A 4 25.72 -19.06 5.12
CA CYS A 4 24.51 -19.45 4.42
C CYS A 4 24.69 -19.03 2.95
N ILE A 5 24.84 -19.99 2.05
CA ILE A 5 25.02 -19.75 0.61
C ILE A 5 23.74 -20.24 -0.07
N MET A 6 22.64 -19.49 0.12
CA MET A 6 21.42 -19.77 -0.61
C MET A 6 21.63 -19.51 -2.10
N GLU A 7 21.38 -20.54 -2.92
CA GLU A 7 21.44 -20.38 -4.37
C GLU A 7 20.16 -19.75 -4.91
N LEU A 8 20.30 -18.78 -5.81
CA LEU A 8 19.15 -18.10 -6.43
C LEU A 8 18.17 -19.10 -7.08
N LEU A 9 18.69 -20.18 -7.64
CA LEU A 9 17.87 -21.21 -8.28
C LEU A 9 16.98 -21.95 -7.26
N GLN A 10 17.49 -22.24 -6.08
CA GLN A 10 16.72 -22.89 -5.00
C GLN A 10 15.57 -21.97 -4.54
N LEU A 11 15.82 -20.66 -4.44
CA LEU A 11 14.79 -19.69 -4.07
C LEU A 11 13.68 -19.57 -5.12
N ARG A 12 14.02 -19.62 -6.41
CA ARG A 12 13.04 -19.70 -7.50
C ARG A 12 12.23 -20.98 -7.46
N TYR A 13 12.88 -22.11 -7.26
CA TYR A 13 12.22 -23.42 -7.12
C TYR A 13 11.25 -23.44 -5.95
N PHE A 14 11.65 -22.85 -4.83
CA PHE A 14 10.76 -22.69 -3.66
C PHE A 14 9.50 -21.91 -4.01
N LEU A 15 9.59 -20.76 -4.70
CA LEU A 15 8.42 -19.98 -5.07
C LEU A 15 7.47 -20.74 -6.01
N VAL A 16 8.01 -21.49 -6.97
CA VAL A 16 7.18 -22.32 -7.86
C VAL A 16 6.53 -23.45 -7.08
N ALA A 17 7.26 -24.14 -6.20
CA ALA A 17 6.68 -25.20 -5.35
C ALA A 17 5.58 -24.64 -4.43
N ALA A 18 5.77 -23.43 -3.89
CA ALA A 18 4.80 -22.71 -3.06
C ALA A 18 3.53 -22.34 -3.83
N GLN A 19 3.66 -21.95 -5.10
CA GLN A 19 2.53 -21.59 -5.95
C GLN A 19 1.67 -22.80 -6.32
N TYR A 20 2.29 -23.92 -6.69
CA TYR A 20 1.58 -25.12 -7.14
C TYR A 20 1.11 -26.01 -5.99
N GLN A 21 1.71 -25.91 -4.82
CA GLN A 21 1.47 -26.76 -3.64
C GLN A 21 1.46 -28.26 -3.96
N HIS A 22 2.19 -28.66 -5.02
CA HIS A 22 2.29 -30.02 -5.53
C HIS A 22 3.63 -30.22 -6.24
N MET A 23 4.52 -31.02 -5.66
CA MET A 23 5.90 -31.19 -6.15
C MET A 23 5.99 -31.62 -7.60
N THR A 24 5.14 -32.59 -8.03
CA THR A 24 5.16 -33.08 -9.42
C THR A 24 4.75 -32.00 -10.40
N LYS A 25 3.65 -31.27 -10.15
CA LYS A 25 3.19 -30.18 -11.02
C LYS A 25 4.19 -29.03 -11.07
N ALA A 26 4.80 -28.70 -9.94
CA ALA A 26 5.84 -27.67 -9.88
C ALA A 26 7.08 -28.09 -10.71
N ALA A 27 7.51 -29.34 -10.61
CA ALA A 27 8.62 -29.88 -11.38
C ALA A 27 8.33 -29.93 -12.89
N GLU A 28 7.12 -30.32 -13.28
CA GLU A 28 6.64 -30.27 -14.67
C GLU A 28 6.69 -28.83 -15.22
N HIS A 29 6.19 -27.87 -14.47
CA HIS A 29 6.25 -26.45 -14.86
C HIS A 29 7.69 -25.94 -15.02
N LEU A 30 8.60 -26.39 -14.16
CA LEU A 30 10.02 -26.06 -14.22
C LEU A 30 10.80 -26.88 -15.27
N GLN A 31 10.17 -27.87 -15.90
CA GLN A 31 10.78 -28.80 -16.85
C GLN A 31 11.97 -29.56 -16.26
N ILE A 32 11.86 -29.97 -14.99
CA ILE A 32 12.87 -30.74 -14.26
C ILE A 32 12.27 -32.01 -13.67
N ALA A 33 13.14 -32.95 -13.30
CA ALA A 33 12.71 -34.15 -12.57
C ALA A 33 12.25 -33.81 -11.14
N GLN A 34 11.10 -34.33 -10.70
CA GLN A 34 10.57 -34.09 -9.36
C GLN A 34 11.59 -34.40 -8.23
N PRO A 35 12.44 -35.43 -8.28
CA PRO A 35 13.48 -35.67 -7.27
C PRO A 35 14.50 -34.50 -7.19
N ALA A 36 14.82 -33.87 -8.32
CA ALA A 36 15.73 -32.71 -8.34
C ALA A 36 15.11 -31.49 -7.63
N LEU A 37 13.82 -31.19 -7.89
CA LEU A 37 13.10 -30.15 -7.18
C LEU A 37 13.05 -30.42 -5.67
N SER A 38 12.66 -31.65 -5.28
CA SER A 38 12.60 -32.05 -3.88
C SER A 38 13.95 -31.89 -3.17
N GLN A 39 15.03 -32.30 -3.83
CA GLN A 39 16.39 -32.17 -3.29
C GLN A 39 16.80 -30.69 -3.12
N ALA A 40 16.45 -29.84 -4.08
CA ALA A 40 16.74 -28.41 -4.00
C ALA A 40 15.99 -27.74 -2.82
N ILE A 41 14.71 -28.09 -2.62
CA ILE A 41 13.93 -27.61 -1.47
C ILE A 41 14.53 -28.09 -0.16
N HIS A 42 14.87 -29.38 -0.04
CA HIS A 42 15.50 -29.91 1.18
C HIS A 42 16.85 -29.24 1.49
N ARG A 43 17.66 -28.93 0.47
CA ARG A 43 18.90 -28.18 0.68
C ARG A 43 18.62 -26.78 1.22
N LEU A 44 17.63 -26.07 0.66
CA LEU A 44 17.23 -24.75 1.13
C LEU A 44 16.76 -24.81 2.59
N GLU A 45 15.89 -25.76 2.95
CA GLU A 45 15.41 -25.97 4.32
C GLU A 45 16.58 -26.29 5.28
N ALA A 46 17.53 -27.13 4.85
CA ALA A 46 18.71 -27.46 5.65
C ALA A 46 19.63 -26.26 5.87
N GLU A 47 19.75 -25.36 4.90
CA GLU A 47 20.54 -24.15 5.02
C GLU A 47 19.87 -23.11 5.92
N LEU A 48 18.55 -22.99 5.84
CA LEU A 48 17.75 -22.09 6.69
C LEU A 48 17.57 -22.65 8.10
N GLY A 49 17.73 -23.96 8.28
CA GLY A 49 17.57 -24.65 9.56
C GLY A 49 16.11 -24.85 9.97
N VAL A 50 15.16 -24.59 9.08
CA VAL A 50 13.72 -24.73 9.31
C VAL A 50 13.03 -25.35 8.11
N PRO A 51 11.99 -26.21 8.31
CA PRO A 51 11.14 -26.68 7.22
C PRO A 51 10.30 -25.50 6.70
N LEU A 52 9.97 -25.52 5.41
CA LEU A 52 9.16 -24.53 4.73
C LEU A 52 7.80 -25.08 4.30
N PHE A 53 7.71 -26.40 4.18
CA PHE A 53 6.50 -27.12 3.76
C PHE A 53 6.08 -28.17 4.77
N GLU A 54 4.77 -28.34 4.87
CA GLU A 54 4.15 -29.49 5.54
C GLU A 54 3.58 -30.45 4.51
N ARG A 55 3.67 -31.75 4.79
CA ARG A 55 3.07 -32.79 3.95
C ARG A 55 1.61 -33.01 4.35
N LYS A 56 0.71 -32.87 3.38
CA LYS A 56 -0.71 -33.15 3.56
C LYS A 56 -1.17 -34.16 2.52
N ASN A 57 -1.24 -35.44 2.90
CA ASN A 57 -1.60 -36.54 2.00
C ASN A 57 -0.69 -36.60 0.75
N ARG A 58 -1.19 -36.21 -0.43
CA ARG A 58 -0.47 -36.20 -1.72
C ARG A 58 -0.01 -34.80 -2.14
N SER A 59 -0.21 -33.78 -1.31
CA SER A 59 0.16 -32.40 -1.56
C SER A 59 1.17 -31.90 -0.51
N ILE A 60 1.72 -30.73 -0.78
CA ILE A 60 2.53 -29.96 0.16
C ILE A 60 1.84 -28.62 0.38
N GLU A 61 1.87 -28.11 1.61
CA GLU A 61 1.39 -26.77 1.93
C GLU A 61 2.51 -25.99 2.61
N LEU A 62 2.53 -24.66 2.43
CA LEU A 62 3.46 -23.81 3.17
C LEU A 62 3.09 -23.79 4.66
N ASN A 63 4.07 -24.07 5.52
CA ASN A 63 3.96 -23.73 6.93
C ASN A 63 4.16 -22.23 7.17
N ASP A 64 4.18 -21.76 8.40
CA ASP A 64 4.27 -20.32 8.70
C ASP A 64 5.62 -19.72 8.32
N GLU A 65 6.72 -20.49 8.46
CA GLU A 65 8.07 -20.12 8.00
C GLU A 65 8.11 -20.00 6.47
N GLY A 66 7.48 -20.94 5.76
CA GLY A 66 7.37 -20.91 4.31
C GLY A 66 6.56 -19.71 3.80
N LYS A 67 5.43 -19.39 4.43
CA LYS A 67 4.63 -18.17 4.13
C LYS A 67 5.43 -16.89 4.38
N PHE A 68 6.16 -16.86 5.50
CA PHE A 68 7.02 -15.73 5.82
C PHE A 68 8.12 -15.55 4.76
N LEU A 69 8.82 -16.63 4.39
CA LEU A 69 9.85 -16.61 3.36
C LEU A 69 9.26 -16.18 2.01
N GLN A 70 8.13 -16.75 1.59
CA GLN A 70 7.46 -16.38 0.33
C GLN A 70 7.17 -14.88 0.26
N LYS A 71 6.57 -14.32 1.31
CA LYS A 71 6.24 -12.89 1.39
C LYS A 71 7.47 -12.00 1.23
N ARG A 72 8.61 -12.39 1.83
CA ARG A 72 9.87 -11.63 1.75
C ARG A 72 10.59 -11.82 0.42
N LEU A 73 10.53 -13.01 -0.14
CA LEU A 73 11.32 -13.41 -1.30
C LEU A 73 10.75 -12.87 -2.62
N ILE A 74 9.43 -12.79 -2.76
CA ILE A 74 8.78 -12.28 -3.98
C ILE A 74 9.32 -10.90 -4.39
N PRO A 75 9.35 -9.87 -3.54
CA PRO A 75 9.87 -8.56 -3.94
C PRO A 75 11.37 -8.58 -4.27
N ILE A 76 12.16 -9.40 -3.56
CA ILE A 76 13.60 -9.51 -3.79
C ILE A 76 13.87 -10.10 -5.18
N LEU A 77 13.23 -11.21 -5.53
CA LEU A 77 13.42 -11.82 -6.84
C LEU A 77 12.86 -10.96 -7.98
N SER A 78 11.74 -10.27 -7.76
CA SER A 78 11.21 -9.31 -8.72
C SER A 78 12.18 -8.17 -9.01
N SER A 79 12.88 -7.67 -7.99
CA SER A 79 13.93 -6.65 -8.19
C SER A 79 15.10 -7.21 -8.97
N LEU A 80 15.53 -8.42 -8.66
CA LEU A 80 16.62 -9.10 -9.37
C LEU A 80 16.29 -9.34 -10.85
N ASP A 81 15.05 -9.70 -11.16
CA ASP A 81 14.58 -9.96 -12.53
C ASP A 81 14.53 -8.68 -13.39
N ARG A 82 14.38 -7.51 -12.76
CA ARG A 82 14.42 -6.21 -13.46
C ARG A 82 15.82 -5.73 -13.79
N LEU A 83 16.84 -6.16 -13.05
CA LEU A 83 18.23 -5.69 -13.26
C LEU A 83 18.72 -5.75 -14.71
N PRO A 84 18.45 -6.82 -15.52
CA PRO A 84 18.89 -6.85 -16.90
C PRO A 84 18.23 -5.77 -17.77
N GLU A 85 16.94 -5.46 -17.51
CA GLU A 85 16.23 -4.38 -18.21
C GLU A 85 16.75 -3.00 -17.77
N GLU A 86 16.96 -2.82 -16.47
CA GLU A 86 17.50 -1.59 -15.90
C GLU A 86 18.91 -1.29 -16.43
N LEU A 87 19.77 -2.32 -16.54
CA LEU A 87 21.07 -2.19 -17.14
C LEU A 87 21.04 -1.85 -18.65
N ARG A 88 20.04 -2.39 -19.38
CA ARG A 88 19.86 -2.05 -20.80
C ARG A 88 19.28 -0.64 -20.98
N LYS A 89 18.33 -0.24 -20.14
CA LYS A 89 17.72 1.10 -20.13
C LYS A 89 18.67 2.15 -19.54
N GLY A 90 19.57 1.77 -18.68
CA GLY A 90 20.46 2.66 -17.95
C GLY A 90 21.43 3.50 -18.79
N LYS A 91 21.51 3.28 -20.11
CA LYS A 91 22.31 4.11 -21.03
C LYS A 91 21.50 5.14 -21.81
N GLU A 92 20.19 4.99 -21.96
CA GLU A 92 19.37 5.91 -22.79
C GLU A 92 18.12 6.47 -22.07
N ALA A 93 17.59 5.79 -21.05
CA ALA A 93 16.32 6.18 -20.40
C ALA A 93 16.45 6.66 -18.94
N ALA A 94 17.64 6.64 -18.36
CA ALA A 94 17.86 6.99 -16.95
C ALA A 94 17.61 8.48 -16.62
N THR A 95 17.46 9.33 -17.63
CA THR A 95 17.35 10.79 -17.44
C THR A 95 15.90 11.28 -17.22
N HIS A 96 14.89 10.46 -17.48
CA HIS A 96 13.49 10.93 -17.54
C HIS A 96 12.49 10.04 -16.80
N THR A 97 12.92 9.14 -15.93
CA THR A 97 12.00 8.31 -15.13
C THR A 97 12.01 8.75 -13.68
N VAL A 98 10.84 9.10 -13.15
CA VAL A 98 10.62 9.46 -11.73
C VAL A 98 10.05 8.24 -11.00
N HIS A 99 10.74 7.81 -9.95
CA HIS A 99 10.33 6.68 -9.11
C HIS A 99 9.56 7.19 -7.89
N LEU A 100 8.28 6.86 -7.82
CA LEU A 100 7.39 7.32 -6.76
C LEU A 100 7.02 6.19 -5.82
N ARG A 101 7.26 6.38 -4.53
CA ARG A 101 6.71 5.55 -3.48
C ARG A 101 5.40 6.18 -2.98
N LEU A 102 4.27 5.52 -3.24
CA LEU A 102 2.95 6.01 -2.87
C LEU A 102 2.38 5.23 -1.68
N LEU A 103 2.58 5.74 -0.48
CA LEU A 103 2.02 5.17 0.75
C LEU A 103 0.63 5.75 1.08
N SER A 104 0.32 6.92 0.49
CA SER A 104 -0.97 7.61 0.63
C SER A 104 -1.34 8.34 -0.66
N ALA A 105 -2.60 8.76 -0.80
CA ALA A 105 -3.12 9.62 -1.87
C ALA A 105 -2.88 9.08 -3.31
N SER A 106 -2.88 7.77 -3.50
CA SER A 106 -2.56 7.16 -4.81
C SER A 106 -3.43 7.67 -5.94
N ALA A 107 -4.75 7.78 -5.74
CA ALA A 107 -5.69 8.28 -6.75
C ALA A 107 -5.38 9.74 -7.13
N LEU A 108 -5.13 10.56 -6.13
CA LEU A 108 -4.79 11.97 -6.28
C LEU A 108 -3.50 12.13 -7.09
N ILE A 109 -2.43 11.44 -6.70
CA ILE A 109 -1.12 11.50 -7.37
C ILE A 109 -1.21 10.96 -8.80
N THR A 110 -1.96 9.88 -9.03
CA THR A 110 -2.16 9.35 -10.39
C THR A 110 -2.80 10.37 -11.31
N ASN A 111 -3.82 11.09 -10.86
CA ASN A 111 -4.44 12.16 -11.64
C ASN A 111 -3.45 13.30 -11.95
N ARG A 112 -2.58 13.62 -11.00
CA ARG A 112 -1.54 14.65 -11.21
C ARG A 112 -0.46 14.19 -12.18
N ILE A 113 -0.06 12.93 -12.14
CA ILE A 113 0.86 12.35 -13.13
C ILE A 113 0.26 12.46 -14.54
N ILE A 114 -1.04 12.18 -14.70
CA ILE A 114 -1.71 12.33 -16.00
C ILE A 114 -1.65 13.79 -16.49
N ALA A 115 -1.95 14.74 -15.61
CA ALA A 115 -1.88 16.17 -15.95
C ALA A 115 -0.43 16.61 -16.25
N TYR A 116 0.54 16.21 -15.43
CA TYR A 116 1.95 16.54 -15.66
C TYR A 116 2.49 15.95 -16.97
N ARG A 117 2.11 14.70 -17.30
CA ARG A 117 2.51 14.08 -18.56
C ARG A 117 1.93 14.77 -19.80
N SER A 118 0.83 15.49 -19.68
CA SER A 118 0.31 16.31 -20.78
C SER A 118 1.21 17.52 -21.08
N LEU A 119 1.95 18.00 -20.05
CA LEU A 119 2.92 19.10 -20.17
C LEU A 119 4.34 18.58 -20.49
N ARG A 120 4.70 17.42 -19.94
CA ARG A 120 6.02 16.79 -20.05
C ARG A 120 5.89 15.33 -20.51
N PRO A 121 5.59 15.10 -21.79
CA PRO A 121 5.39 13.75 -22.35
C PRO A 121 6.69 12.91 -22.36
N ASP A 122 7.84 13.57 -22.22
CA ASP A 122 9.18 12.99 -22.14
C ASP A 122 9.48 12.32 -20.78
N VAL A 123 8.66 12.56 -19.73
CA VAL A 123 8.87 12.03 -18.39
C VAL A 123 8.05 10.75 -18.19
N ASN A 124 8.73 9.70 -17.73
CA ASN A 124 8.12 8.44 -17.33
C ASN A 124 8.00 8.35 -15.81
N PHE A 125 7.07 7.51 -15.33
CA PHE A 125 6.83 7.29 -13.91
C PHE A 125 6.81 5.82 -13.58
N GLN A 126 7.42 5.45 -12.46
CA GLN A 126 7.29 4.12 -11.85
C GLN A 126 6.70 4.29 -10.44
N LEU A 127 5.60 3.57 -10.16
CA LEU A 127 4.84 3.72 -8.93
C LEU A 127 4.99 2.47 -8.06
N TYR A 128 5.39 2.65 -6.82
CA TYR A 128 5.58 1.59 -5.84
C TYR A 128 4.67 1.81 -4.64
N GLN A 129 3.89 0.80 -4.25
CA GLN A 129 2.96 0.86 -3.10
C GLN A 129 3.33 -0.10 -1.98
N ILE A 130 4.42 -0.85 -2.12
CA ILE A 130 4.83 -1.89 -1.17
C ILE A 130 5.87 -1.31 -0.20
N PRO A 131 5.69 -1.43 1.14
CA PRO A 131 6.72 -1.13 2.12
C PRO A 131 7.90 -2.10 1.97
N GLY A 132 9.13 -1.62 2.04
CA GLY A 132 10.32 -2.49 2.14
C GLY A 132 11.35 -2.41 1.03
N GLN A 133 11.14 -1.61 -0.03
CA GLN A 133 12.21 -1.18 -0.92
C GLN A 133 12.67 0.22 -0.47
N GLU A 134 13.46 0.28 0.58
CA GLU A 134 13.76 1.56 1.26
C GLU A 134 14.62 2.51 0.43
N ASP A 135 15.38 2.03 -0.56
CA ASP A 135 16.45 2.83 -1.16
C ASP A 135 16.27 3.23 -2.64
N ASP A 136 15.21 2.81 -3.33
CA ASP A 136 15.07 3.07 -4.77
C ASP A 136 13.83 3.88 -5.15
N PHE A 137 13.62 5.01 -4.50
CA PHE A 137 12.62 5.99 -4.91
C PHE A 137 13.25 7.38 -5.03
N ASP A 138 12.67 8.23 -5.87
CA ASP A 138 13.02 9.64 -5.98
C ASP A 138 12.18 10.48 -5.04
N VAL A 139 10.86 10.19 -4.97
CA VAL A 139 9.87 10.87 -4.11
C VAL A 139 9.01 9.84 -3.38
N CYS A 140 8.83 10.05 -2.09
CA CYS A 140 7.86 9.32 -1.27
C CYS A 140 6.68 10.25 -0.94
N VAL A 141 5.47 9.75 -1.20
CA VAL A 141 4.21 10.41 -0.82
C VAL A 141 3.59 9.63 0.33
N THR A 142 3.42 10.28 1.46
CA THR A 142 2.83 9.67 2.67
C THR A 142 1.86 10.64 3.33
N ALA A 143 1.28 10.24 4.46
CA ALA A 143 0.40 11.10 5.26
C ALA A 143 0.85 11.13 6.72
N ARG A 144 0.57 12.24 7.39
CA ARG A 144 0.71 12.40 8.84
C ARG A 144 -0.46 13.21 9.41
N ARG A 145 -0.63 13.24 10.71
CA ARG A 145 -1.57 14.17 11.35
C ARG A 145 -1.14 15.61 11.10
N ALA A 146 -2.12 16.49 10.90
CA ALA A 146 -1.86 17.91 10.61
C ALA A 146 -1.21 18.66 11.79
N ASP A 147 -1.48 18.24 13.02
CA ASP A 147 -0.94 18.81 14.27
C ASP A 147 0.41 18.19 14.70
N THR A 148 0.96 17.26 13.90
CA THR A 148 2.27 16.68 14.18
C THR A 148 3.36 17.72 13.93
N ALA A 149 4.11 18.07 14.97
CA ALA A 149 5.26 18.96 14.83
C ALA A 149 6.29 18.37 13.84
N PRO A 150 6.85 19.17 12.92
CA PRO A 150 7.96 18.75 12.07
C PRO A 150 9.11 18.24 12.95
N LYS A 151 9.73 17.12 12.56
CA LYS A 151 10.97 16.68 13.23
C LYS A 151 12.11 17.61 12.86
N GLU A 152 13.09 17.78 13.76
CA GLU A 152 14.39 18.38 13.41
C GLU A 152 14.95 17.59 12.20
N ASN A 153 15.24 18.26 11.09
CA ASN A 153 15.62 17.68 9.79
C ASN A 153 14.49 17.01 8.97
N ASP A 154 13.22 17.39 9.21
CA ASP A 154 12.11 16.93 8.38
C ASP A 154 12.12 17.65 7.01
N ASP A 155 12.77 17.07 6.01
CA ASP A 155 12.78 17.56 4.61
C ASP A 155 11.41 17.38 3.91
N ALA A 156 10.37 17.10 4.66
CA ALA A 156 9.04 16.86 4.12
C ALA A 156 8.35 18.18 3.71
N THR A 157 7.90 18.25 2.48
CA THR A 157 7.07 19.32 1.96
C THR A 157 5.61 18.94 2.12
N VAL A 158 4.81 19.81 2.76
CA VAL A 158 3.35 19.61 2.81
C VAL A 158 2.76 19.93 1.45
N MET A 159 2.17 18.92 0.82
CA MET A 159 1.48 19.06 -0.47
C MET A 159 0.03 19.51 -0.27
N LEU A 160 -0.67 18.90 0.70
CA LEU A 160 -2.09 19.11 0.94
C LEU A 160 -2.38 18.90 2.43
N GLU A 161 -3.25 19.72 2.99
CA GLU A 161 -3.90 19.47 4.27
C GLU A 161 -5.39 19.24 4.03
N GLU A 162 -5.95 18.20 4.62
CA GLU A 162 -7.33 17.78 4.40
C GLU A 162 -8.04 17.39 5.68
N ASP A 163 -9.36 17.65 5.72
CA ASP A 163 -10.21 17.17 6.79
C ASP A 163 -10.49 15.68 6.64
N LEU A 164 -10.61 14.98 7.76
CA LEU A 164 -11.03 13.58 7.82
C LEU A 164 -12.49 13.55 8.30
N TYR A 165 -13.37 13.11 7.43
CA TYR A 165 -14.78 12.88 7.73
C TYR A 165 -15.02 11.46 8.23
N LEU A 166 -16.18 11.24 8.85
CA LEU A 166 -16.70 9.91 9.06
C LEU A 166 -17.68 9.55 7.93
N ALA A 167 -17.34 8.53 7.16
CA ALA A 167 -18.20 7.99 6.11
C ALA A 167 -19.19 7.01 6.72
N VAL A 168 -20.47 7.26 6.53
CA VAL A 168 -21.56 6.43 7.06
C VAL A 168 -22.54 6.07 5.96
N PRO A 169 -23.08 4.83 5.93
CA PRO A 169 -24.19 4.50 5.04
C PRO A 169 -25.43 5.34 5.39
N SER A 170 -26.15 5.84 4.38
CA SER A 170 -27.28 6.75 4.58
C SER A 170 -28.43 6.12 5.39
N HIS A 171 -28.54 4.80 5.36
CA HIS A 171 -29.55 4.05 6.14
C HIS A 171 -29.07 3.63 7.54
N SER A 172 -27.80 3.93 7.89
CA SER A 172 -27.26 3.66 9.22
C SER A 172 -27.92 4.56 10.28
N PRO A 173 -27.81 4.23 11.58
CA PRO A 173 -28.30 5.09 12.67
C PRO A 173 -27.73 6.52 12.65
N TYR A 174 -26.64 6.73 11.90
CA TYR A 174 -25.96 8.01 11.76
C TYR A 174 -26.36 8.77 10.49
N GLY A 175 -27.05 8.13 9.54
CA GLY A 175 -27.31 8.68 8.19
C GLY A 175 -28.17 9.95 8.15
N SER A 176 -29.02 10.18 9.17
CA SER A 176 -29.84 11.38 9.29
C SER A 176 -29.09 12.58 9.89
N ARG A 177 -27.89 12.37 10.45
CA ARG A 177 -27.10 13.43 11.11
C ARG A 177 -26.41 14.33 10.07
N GLU A 178 -26.15 15.57 10.42
CA GLU A 178 -25.36 16.51 9.62
C GLU A 178 -23.89 16.58 10.09
N SER A 179 -23.64 16.19 11.32
CA SER A 179 -22.31 16.05 11.92
C SER A 179 -22.34 14.98 13.00
N ILE A 180 -21.18 14.60 13.49
CA ILE A 180 -21.06 13.53 14.48
C ILE A 180 -19.95 13.83 15.48
N ARG A 181 -20.09 13.37 16.72
CA ARG A 181 -18.99 13.25 17.66
C ARG A 181 -18.36 11.87 17.47
N LEU A 182 -17.03 11.80 17.38
CA LEU A 182 -16.37 10.50 17.25
C LEU A 182 -16.66 9.59 18.46
N THR A 183 -16.81 10.17 19.64
CA THR A 183 -17.22 9.48 20.87
C THR A 183 -18.59 8.81 20.80
N ASP A 184 -19.52 9.32 19.97
CA ASP A 184 -20.85 8.73 19.77
C ASP A 184 -20.82 7.42 18.96
N THR A 185 -19.67 7.08 18.39
CA THR A 185 -19.51 5.91 17.50
C THR A 185 -18.69 4.79 18.12
N LYS A 186 -18.46 4.83 19.43
CA LYS A 186 -17.65 3.85 20.16
C LYS A 186 -18.14 2.41 20.02
N ASP A 187 -19.45 2.21 19.85
CA ASP A 187 -20.09 0.90 19.72
C ASP A 187 -20.39 0.54 18.24
N ALA A 188 -19.87 1.33 17.27
CA ALA A 188 -20.09 1.08 15.86
C ALA A 188 -19.08 0.08 15.29
N ASP A 189 -19.50 -0.61 14.23
CA ASP A 189 -18.64 -1.47 13.43
C ASP A 189 -17.81 -0.62 12.45
N TYR A 190 -16.47 -0.76 12.54
CA TYR A 190 -15.56 0.01 11.70
C TYR A 190 -14.95 -0.82 10.58
N ILE A 191 -14.75 -0.16 9.45
CA ILE A 191 -14.01 -0.64 8.29
C ILE A 191 -12.79 0.25 8.11
N CYS A 192 -11.61 -0.34 8.12
CA CYS A 192 -10.35 0.39 8.14
C CYS A 192 -9.36 -0.08 7.07
N LEU A 193 -8.41 0.77 6.71
CA LEU A 193 -7.20 0.32 6.03
C LEU A 193 -6.29 -0.47 6.97
N GLY A 194 -5.47 -1.34 6.40
CA GLY A 194 -4.51 -2.18 7.15
C GLY A 194 -3.56 -1.38 8.03
N GLY A 195 -3.15 -1.97 9.15
CA GLY A 195 -2.42 -1.30 10.23
C GLY A 195 -1.11 -0.62 9.86
N SER A 196 -0.46 -1.04 8.76
CA SER A 196 0.79 -0.43 8.25
C SER A 196 0.56 0.84 7.42
N LYS A 197 -0.68 1.15 7.02
CA LYS A 197 -0.99 2.33 6.21
C LYS A 197 -0.94 3.62 7.06
N PRO A 198 -0.38 4.72 6.53
CA PRO A 198 -0.27 5.99 7.27
C PRO A 198 -1.62 6.50 7.78
N ILE A 199 -2.67 6.45 6.96
CA ILE A 199 -4.01 6.87 7.36
C ILE A 199 -4.54 6.07 8.55
N ARG A 200 -4.22 4.77 8.65
CA ARG A 200 -4.60 3.96 9.80
C ARG A 200 -3.93 4.44 11.09
N GLN A 201 -2.66 4.81 11.02
CA GLN A 201 -1.93 5.34 12.19
C GLN A 201 -2.54 6.67 12.64
N ILE A 202 -2.90 7.54 11.67
CA ILE A 202 -3.57 8.81 11.93
C ILE A 202 -4.93 8.57 12.63
N THR A 203 -5.76 7.71 12.08
CA THR A 203 -7.10 7.45 12.63
C THR A 203 -7.04 6.76 13.99
N ASN A 204 -6.08 5.86 14.21
CA ASN A 204 -5.85 5.25 15.53
C ASN A 204 -5.55 6.30 16.60
N SER A 205 -4.75 7.33 16.29
CA SER A 205 -4.48 8.40 17.25
C SER A 205 -5.74 9.19 17.63
N TYR A 206 -6.66 9.40 16.68
CA TYR A 206 -7.93 10.05 16.95
C TYR A 206 -8.87 9.20 17.80
N PHE A 207 -8.90 7.87 17.60
CA PHE A 207 -9.63 6.97 18.48
C PHE A 207 -9.07 6.96 19.91
N MET A 208 -7.74 6.97 20.05
CA MET A 208 -7.09 7.07 21.37
C MET A 208 -7.47 8.37 22.09
N GLU A 209 -7.46 9.52 21.41
CA GLU A 209 -7.87 10.81 21.95
C GLU A 209 -9.37 10.85 22.31
N ALA A 210 -10.21 10.16 21.52
CA ALA A 210 -11.63 9.99 21.83
C ALA A 210 -11.89 9.02 23.01
N GLY A 211 -10.84 8.34 23.50
CA GLY A 211 -10.91 7.47 24.68
C GLY A 211 -11.51 6.09 24.44
N PHE A 212 -11.49 5.59 23.20
CA PHE A 212 -11.98 4.24 22.89
C PHE A 212 -11.14 3.52 21.85
N THR A 213 -11.26 2.19 21.82
CA THR A 213 -10.71 1.34 20.77
C THR A 213 -11.85 0.93 19.84
N PRO A 214 -11.76 1.20 18.52
CA PRO A 214 -12.83 0.87 17.58
C PRO A 214 -13.01 -0.64 17.44
N HIS A 215 -14.24 -1.10 17.31
CA HIS A 215 -14.53 -2.47 16.91
C HIS A 215 -14.39 -2.59 15.40
N ILE A 216 -13.27 -3.17 14.95
CA ILE A 216 -12.94 -3.28 13.52
C ILE A 216 -13.38 -4.64 13.02
N ILE A 217 -14.36 -4.62 12.13
CA ILE A 217 -14.91 -5.85 11.52
C ILE A 217 -14.28 -6.20 10.18
N PHE A 218 -13.70 -5.18 9.48
CA PHE A 218 -12.97 -5.39 8.24
C PHE A 218 -11.71 -4.54 8.17
N GLU A 219 -10.63 -5.15 7.73
CA GLU A 219 -9.39 -4.48 7.32
C GLU A 219 -9.07 -4.81 5.87
N SER A 220 -8.59 -3.82 5.11
CA SER A 220 -8.17 -4.01 3.72
C SER A 220 -6.89 -3.23 3.42
N ASP A 221 -6.09 -3.74 2.50
CA ASP A 221 -4.90 -3.05 2.01
C ASP A 221 -5.22 -1.97 0.96
N THR A 222 -6.45 -1.94 0.45
CA THR A 222 -6.87 -1.02 -0.61
C THR A 222 -7.99 -0.10 -0.17
N THR A 223 -7.89 1.18 -0.55
CA THR A 223 -8.95 2.18 -0.30
C THR A 223 -10.25 1.82 -1.00
N GLU A 224 -10.18 1.20 -2.18
CA GLU A 224 -11.34 0.78 -2.96
C GLU A 224 -12.19 -0.25 -2.19
N SER A 225 -11.57 -1.27 -1.59
CA SER A 225 -12.28 -2.25 -0.79
C SER A 225 -12.95 -1.62 0.43
N VAL A 226 -12.26 -0.72 1.15
CA VAL A 226 -12.83 0.01 2.28
C VAL A 226 -14.07 0.82 1.85
N ARG A 227 -13.95 1.55 0.74
CA ARG A 227 -15.06 2.33 0.17
C ARG A 227 -16.26 1.46 -0.18
N ASN A 228 -16.02 0.34 -0.87
CA ASN A 228 -17.07 -0.58 -1.29
C ASN A 228 -17.79 -1.22 -0.09
N LEU A 229 -17.06 -1.62 0.95
CA LEU A 229 -17.64 -2.20 2.15
C LEU A 229 -18.50 -1.19 2.92
N ILE A 230 -18.07 0.08 3.02
CA ILE A 230 -18.88 1.15 3.62
C ILE A 230 -20.15 1.38 2.78
N ALA A 231 -20.02 1.45 1.45
CA ALA A 231 -21.15 1.63 0.55
C ALA A 231 -22.13 0.44 0.57
N ALA A 232 -21.62 -0.77 0.86
CA ALA A 232 -22.46 -1.96 1.07
C ALA A 232 -23.18 -1.96 2.43
N GLY A 233 -22.98 -0.94 3.27
CA GLY A 233 -23.63 -0.84 4.57
C GLY A 233 -23.04 -1.73 5.66
N MET A 234 -21.83 -2.26 5.43
CA MET A 234 -21.19 -3.21 6.35
C MET A 234 -20.63 -2.53 7.61
N GLY A 235 -20.46 -1.22 7.61
CA GLY A 235 -19.93 -0.46 8.73
C GLY A 235 -19.64 0.99 8.37
N ILE A 236 -18.92 1.69 9.24
CA ILE A 236 -18.49 3.08 9.06
C ILE A 236 -16.97 3.19 9.00
N GLY A 237 -16.42 4.32 8.54
CA GLY A 237 -14.98 4.50 8.50
C GLY A 237 -14.56 5.94 8.27
N PHE A 238 -13.30 6.25 8.54
CA PHE A 238 -12.73 7.53 8.22
C PHE A 238 -12.58 7.70 6.70
N TRP A 239 -12.79 8.94 6.24
CA TRP A 239 -12.71 9.31 4.84
C TRP A 239 -12.01 10.66 4.67
N PRO A 240 -10.82 10.68 4.08
CA PRO A 240 -10.14 11.92 3.73
C PRO A 240 -10.90 12.70 2.65
N ALA A 241 -10.98 14.01 2.80
CA ALA A 241 -11.78 14.87 1.93
C ALA A 241 -11.35 14.84 0.45
N CYS A 242 -10.05 14.75 0.19
CA CYS A 242 -9.47 14.91 -1.15
C CYS A 242 -8.72 13.67 -1.63
N SER A 243 -7.88 13.07 -0.77
CA SER A 243 -6.91 12.06 -1.19
C SER A 243 -7.52 10.73 -1.64
N TRP A 244 -8.75 10.42 -1.23
CA TRP A 244 -9.50 9.23 -1.68
C TRP A 244 -10.40 9.49 -2.89
N GLY A 245 -10.44 10.74 -3.38
CA GLY A 245 -11.29 11.16 -4.48
C GLY A 245 -12.76 11.33 -4.07
N PRO A 246 -13.60 11.82 -5.00
CA PRO A 246 -15.00 12.12 -4.72
C PRO A 246 -15.77 10.87 -4.34
N LEU A 247 -16.82 11.05 -3.52
CA LEU A 247 -17.87 10.06 -3.35
C LEU A 247 -18.64 9.95 -4.67
N THR A 248 -18.14 9.11 -5.57
CA THR A 248 -18.91 8.81 -6.78
C THR A 248 -20.06 7.89 -6.39
N THR A 249 -21.29 8.31 -6.67
CA THR A 249 -22.52 7.50 -6.49
C THR A 249 -22.57 6.28 -7.42
N ASN A 250 -21.62 6.17 -8.33
CA ASN A 250 -21.50 5.09 -9.31
C ASN A 250 -20.55 3.98 -8.85
N PHE A 251 -20.72 3.46 -7.65
CA PHE A 251 -20.29 2.11 -7.37
C PHE A 251 -21.24 1.16 -8.13
N GLY A 252 -20.81 0.82 -9.34
CA GLY A 252 -21.50 0.05 -10.36
C GLY A 252 -22.76 -0.64 -9.86
N GLY A 253 -23.92 -0.18 -10.27
CA GLY A 253 -25.28 -0.71 -10.14
C GLY A 253 -25.54 -2.08 -9.51
N SER A 254 -24.69 -2.52 -8.61
CA SER A 254 -24.88 -3.77 -7.90
C SER A 254 -25.97 -3.62 -6.86
N PRO A 255 -26.94 -4.53 -6.81
CA PRO A 255 -27.96 -4.54 -5.77
C PRO A 255 -27.29 -4.54 -4.39
N GLY A 256 -27.70 -3.61 -3.52
CA GLY A 256 -27.21 -3.55 -2.13
C GLY A 256 -26.16 -2.48 -1.84
N HIS A 257 -25.84 -1.57 -2.77
CA HIS A 257 -25.03 -0.39 -2.47
C HIS A 257 -25.92 0.78 -2.02
N PHE A 258 -25.56 1.36 -0.89
CA PHE A 258 -26.28 2.49 -0.30
C PHE A 258 -25.50 3.79 -0.51
N PRO A 259 -26.18 4.93 -0.65
CA PRO A 259 -25.52 6.23 -0.61
C PRO A 259 -24.68 6.37 0.68
N VAL A 260 -23.48 6.86 0.56
CA VAL A 260 -22.58 7.17 1.68
C VAL A 260 -22.65 8.66 1.96
N LYS A 261 -22.77 9.02 3.23
CA LYS A 261 -22.73 10.41 3.70
C LYS A 261 -21.41 10.64 4.45
N LEU A 262 -20.76 11.76 4.17
CA LEU A 262 -19.59 12.22 4.92
C LEU A 262 -20.04 13.16 6.02
N LEU A 263 -19.79 12.78 7.26
CA LEU A 263 -20.15 13.58 8.44
C LEU A 263 -18.90 14.27 9.00
N PRO A 264 -18.93 15.60 9.15
CA PRO A 264 -17.91 16.32 9.90
C PRO A 264 -17.84 15.84 11.35
N ILE A 265 -16.64 15.62 11.87
CA ILE A 265 -16.39 15.24 13.26
C ILE A 265 -16.27 16.52 14.08
N THR A 266 -17.01 16.63 15.19
CA THR A 266 -17.17 17.90 15.93
C THR A 266 -16.48 17.94 17.29
N ASP A 267 -16.18 16.82 17.89
CA ASP A 267 -15.53 16.75 19.22
C ASP A 267 -14.01 16.81 19.16
N GLN A 268 -13.42 16.71 17.97
CA GLN A 268 -11.98 16.91 17.73
C GLN A 268 -11.72 17.32 16.28
N LYS A 269 -10.58 17.98 16.04
CA LYS A 269 -10.16 18.40 14.69
C LYS A 269 -9.42 17.24 14.00
N CYS A 270 -10.16 16.38 13.31
CA CYS A 270 -9.57 15.28 12.58
C CYS A 270 -9.03 15.77 11.22
N ARG A 271 -7.72 16.00 11.11
CA ARG A 271 -7.05 16.48 9.90
C ARG A 271 -5.79 15.70 9.59
N GLY A 272 -5.54 15.48 8.31
CA GLY A 272 -4.33 14.88 7.80
C GLY A 272 -3.56 15.82 6.88
N GLN A 273 -2.26 15.62 6.78
CA GLN A 273 -1.39 16.25 5.79
C GLN A 273 -0.85 15.17 4.86
N ILE A 274 -0.93 15.39 3.56
CA ILE A 274 -0.17 14.64 2.57
C ILE A 274 1.16 15.33 2.39
N ILE A 275 2.24 14.58 2.57
CA ILE A 275 3.60 15.10 2.54
C ILE A 275 4.42 14.40 1.47
N LEU A 276 5.34 15.16 0.88
CA LEU A 276 6.33 14.73 -0.08
C LEU A 276 7.70 14.72 0.59
N THR A 277 8.45 13.61 0.46
CA THR A 277 9.84 13.53 0.89
C THR A 277 10.69 13.08 -0.29
N ARG A 278 11.75 13.81 -0.62
CA ARG A 278 12.69 13.44 -1.68
C ARG A 278 13.86 12.66 -1.10
N SER A 279 14.24 11.58 -1.77
CA SER A 279 15.49 10.88 -1.46
C SER A 279 16.70 11.74 -1.82
N ASP A 280 17.90 11.36 -1.37
CA ASP A 280 19.13 12.08 -1.74
C ASP A 280 19.39 12.05 -3.25
N LYS A 281 18.97 10.98 -3.94
CA LYS A 281 18.96 10.87 -5.41
C LYS A 281 17.92 11.83 -6.01
N GLY A 282 16.71 11.86 -5.48
CA GLY A 282 15.62 12.73 -5.93
C GLY A 282 15.93 14.22 -5.76
N LYS A 283 16.63 14.61 -4.69
CA LYS A 283 17.08 16.00 -4.47
C LYS A 283 18.02 16.52 -5.54
N LYS A 284 18.77 15.62 -6.18
CA LYS A 284 19.75 15.96 -7.23
C LYS A 284 19.15 16.01 -8.64
N SER A 285 17.92 15.57 -8.81
CA SER A 285 17.24 15.47 -10.10
C SER A 285 16.40 16.72 -10.38
N PRO A 286 16.71 17.52 -11.43
CA PRO A 286 15.90 18.67 -11.80
C PRO A 286 14.46 18.29 -12.18
N ILE A 287 14.25 17.14 -12.81
CA ILE A 287 12.93 16.65 -13.20
C ILE A 287 12.08 16.30 -11.97
N VAL A 288 12.70 15.70 -10.95
CA VAL A 288 12.03 15.42 -9.68
C VAL A 288 11.65 16.71 -8.97
N ALA A 289 12.52 17.73 -8.99
CA ALA A 289 12.20 19.03 -8.43
C ALA A 289 11.00 19.68 -9.15
N ASP A 290 11.05 19.76 -10.49
CA ASP A 290 9.97 20.30 -11.33
C ASP A 290 8.63 19.57 -11.09
N PHE A 291 8.65 18.24 -10.99
CA PHE A 291 7.45 17.46 -10.67
C PHE A 291 6.93 17.74 -9.24
N CYS A 292 7.82 17.84 -8.24
CA CYS A 292 7.40 18.18 -6.88
C CYS A 292 6.80 19.56 -6.78
N ASP A 293 7.38 20.56 -7.46
CA ASP A 293 6.87 21.90 -7.53
C ASP A 293 5.48 21.92 -8.21
N PHE A 294 5.33 21.17 -9.32
CA PHE A 294 4.03 20.98 -9.96
C PHE A 294 2.98 20.38 -9.02
N LEU A 295 3.34 19.40 -8.18
CA LEU A 295 2.43 18.79 -7.20
C LEU A 295 1.98 19.80 -6.13
N VAL A 296 2.85 20.72 -5.73
CA VAL A 296 2.56 21.73 -4.68
C VAL A 296 1.79 22.93 -5.22
N GLU A 297 2.16 23.43 -6.40
CA GLU A 297 1.56 24.65 -6.97
C GLU A 297 0.12 24.48 -7.46
N HIS A 298 -0.23 23.30 -7.94
CA HIS A 298 -1.56 23.03 -8.50
C HIS A 298 -2.56 22.56 -7.44
N ASN A 299 -2.59 23.22 -6.29
CA ASN A 299 -3.41 22.87 -5.12
C ASN A 299 -4.93 23.18 -5.24
N ASN A 300 -5.43 23.55 -6.41
CA ASN A 300 -6.87 23.71 -6.61
C ASN A 300 -7.54 22.33 -6.75
N TRP A 301 -7.90 21.77 -5.60
CA TRP A 301 -8.45 20.40 -5.44
C TRP A 301 -9.98 20.36 -5.40
N LEU A 302 -10.65 21.50 -5.60
CA LEU A 302 -12.12 21.62 -5.59
C LEU A 302 -12.69 21.75 -6.99
#